data_1c400d27257ffbe2ca4b5229eb7a2a77
#
_entry.id   1c400d27257ffbe2ca4b5229eb7a2a77
#
_cell.length_a   1.000
_cell.length_b   1.000
_cell.length_c   1.000
_cell.angle_alpha   90.00
_cell.angle_beta   90.00
_cell.angle_gamma   90.00
#
_symmetry.space_group_name_H-M   'P 1'
#
loop_
_entity.id
_entity.type
_entity.pdbx_description
1 polymer ?
#
loop_
_entity_poly.entity_id
_entity_poly.type
_entity_poly.pdbx_seq_one_letter_code
_entity_poly.pdbx_strand_id
1 'polypeptide(L)'
;MKMKTIAALIALSAAVASFADDKGQAIVRRVDELEKSKSAKSTMEMTVRPADGSAPRTFSVLSYERSGAGDPSLIEFVEPRSVRGLRILSKGSDSWVFFPSTGRVRKIAGSSRSGSVQGVGGDFSYDDLGGGAWADDYEFRVVSEDESVWELEGKRTAEDAAYDSVKLRVDKKLELPLLASFAKEKEGGYYKELSFSAHRDFGGRTRAAEMLMKNLKKGSSTLVVLKQAAFDLPLEDKLFDPSRFDK
;
A
#
# COMPACT_ATOMS: atom_id res chain seq x y z
N MET A 1 18.24 54.29 -48.86
CA MET A 1 18.71 53.87 -47.53
C MET A 1 17.58 53.04 -46.87
N LYS A 2 17.66 51.71 -46.91
CA LYS A 2 16.59 50.78 -46.40
C LYS A 2 16.99 50.30 -45.03
N MET A 3 16.25 50.73 -44.00
CA MET A 3 16.38 50.22 -42.62
C MET A 3 15.75 48.83 -42.55
N LYS A 4 16.54 47.82 -42.16
CA LYS A 4 16.06 46.47 -41.81
C LYS A 4 15.77 46.41 -40.34
N THR A 5 14.49 46.31 -39.99
CA THR A 5 14.04 46.08 -38.62
C THR A 5 14.23 44.58 -38.30
N ILE A 6 15.11 44.28 -37.36
CA ILE A 6 15.30 42.92 -36.83
C ILE A 6 14.31 42.74 -35.65
N ALA A 7 13.30 41.93 -35.85
CA ALA A 7 12.41 41.53 -34.79
C ALA A 7 13.06 40.38 -34.01
N ALA A 8 13.46 40.63 -32.76
CA ALA A 8 13.97 39.60 -31.84
C ALA A 8 12.77 38.83 -31.26
N LEU A 9 12.66 37.56 -31.67
CA LEU A 9 11.68 36.62 -31.09
C LEU A 9 12.22 36.12 -29.73
N ILE A 10 11.68 36.66 -28.65
CA ILE A 10 11.98 36.13 -27.29
C ILE A 10 11.12 34.87 -27.12
N ALA A 11 11.72 33.70 -27.25
CA ALA A 11 11.10 32.44 -26.90
C ALA A 11 11.02 32.35 -25.36
N LEU A 12 9.83 32.60 -24.82
CA LEU A 12 9.52 32.38 -23.42
C LEU A 12 9.35 30.86 -23.20
N SER A 13 10.43 30.15 -22.81
CA SER A 13 10.35 28.77 -22.40
C SER A 13 9.67 28.74 -21.02
N ALA A 14 8.38 28.39 -21.00
CA ALA A 14 7.69 28.02 -19.77
C ALA A 14 8.35 26.75 -19.24
N ALA A 15 9.20 26.86 -18.22
CA ALA A 15 9.65 25.73 -17.46
C ALA A 15 8.41 25.12 -16.78
N VAL A 16 7.95 23.98 -17.24
CA VAL A 16 6.97 23.16 -16.53
C VAL A 16 7.68 22.70 -15.28
N ALA A 17 7.38 23.31 -14.14
CA ALA A 17 7.90 22.86 -12.85
C ALA A 17 7.43 21.44 -12.63
N SER A 18 8.35 20.48 -12.65
CA SER A 18 8.07 19.10 -12.23
C SER A 18 7.54 19.12 -10.81
N PHE A 19 6.49 18.35 -10.54
CA PHE A 19 5.98 18.21 -9.17
C PHE A 19 6.99 17.49 -8.28
N ALA A 20 7.66 16.47 -8.82
CA ALA A 20 8.66 15.67 -8.13
C ALA A 20 9.96 16.47 -7.92
N ASP A 21 10.66 16.18 -6.84
CA ASP A 21 12.05 16.52 -6.66
C ASP A 21 12.93 15.26 -6.50
N ASP A 22 14.18 15.35 -6.94
CA ASP A 22 15.11 14.20 -6.89
C ASP A 22 15.30 13.68 -5.48
N LYS A 23 15.24 14.56 -4.46
CA LYS A 23 15.38 14.18 -3.05
C LYS A 23 14.17 13.39 -2.57
N GLY A 24 12.96 13.87 -2.82
CA GLY A 24 11.72 13.20 -2.43
C GLY A 24 11.62 11.81 -3.03
N GLN A 25 11.88 11.71 -4.33
CA GLN A 25 11.84 10.43 -5.04
C GLN A 25 12.92 9.45 -4.54
N ALA A 26 14.14 9.93 -4.23
CA ALA A 26 15.22 9.11 -3.70
C ALA A 26 14.90 8.56 -2.30
N ILE A 27 14.28 9.38 -1.42
CA ILE A 27 13.86 8.93 -0.08
C ILE A 27 12.84 7.80 -0.21
N VAL A 28 11.81 7.94 -1.06
CA VAL A 28 10.77 6.92 -1.18
C VAL A 28 11.30 5.64 -1.83
N ARG A 29 12.15 5.73 -2.83
CA ARG A 29 12.85 4.55 -3.38
C ARG A 29 13.65 3.80 -2.30
N ARG A 30 14.29 4.54 -1.39
CA ARG A 30 15.02 3.92 -0.29
C ARG A 30 14.10 3.21 0.70
N VAL A 31 12.94 3.79 1.01
CA VAL A 31 11.88 3.13 1.81
C VAL A 31 11.46 1.81 1.12
N ASP A 32 11.11 1.86 -0.17
CA ASP A 32 10.69 0.68 -0.92
C ASP A 32 11.77 -0.41 -0.96
N GLU A 33 13.04 -0.04 -1.14
CA GLU A 33 14.18 -0.98 -1.11
C GLU A 33 14.33 -1.67 0.24
N LEU A 34 14.17 -0.94 1.35
CA LEU A 34 14.28 -1.51 2.69
C LEU A 34 13.12 -2.48 3.00
N GLU A 35 11.94 -2.22 2.45
CA GLU A 35 10.79 -3.10 2.61
C GLU A 35 10.82 -4.32 1.67
N LYS A 36 11.59 -4.27 0.60
CA LYS A 36 11.69 -5.34 -0.39
C LYS A 36 12.43 -6.57 0.14
N SER A 37 11.91 -7.76 -0.17
CA SER A 37 12.57 -9.05 0.05
C SER A 37 12.30 -9.96 -1.15
N LYS A 38 13.12 -11.00 -1.36
CA LYS A 38 12.85 -11.98 -2.45
C LYS A 38 11.52 -12.69 -2.22
N SER A 39 11.22 -12.97 -0.97
CA SER A 39 9.95 -13.52 -0.53
C SER A 39 9.76 -13.26 0.96
N ALA A 40 8.52 -13.26 1.41
CA ALA A 40 8.18 -13.18 2.83
C ALA A 40 7.01 -14.12 3.15
N LYS A 41 7.04 -14.65 4.37
CA LYS A 41 5.88 -15.30 5.01
C LYS A 41 5.68 -14.64 6.36
N SER A 42 4.46 -14.18 6.61
CA SER A 42 4.12 -13.46 7.84
C SER A 42 2.89 -14.04 8.51
N THR A 43 2.86 -13.98 9.84
CA THR A 43 1.67 -14.24 10.64
C THR A 43 1.23 -12.94 11.28
N MET A 44 -0.01 -12.58 11.09
CA MET A 44 -0.58 -11.31 11.55
C MET A 44 -1.89 -11.54 12.31
N GLU A 45 -2.21 -10.59 13.17
CA GLU A 45 -3.52 -10.46 13.80
C GLU A 45 -4.14 -9.15 13.30
N MET A 46 -5.34 -9.22 12.73
CA MET A 46 -6.08 -8.07 12.25
C MET A 46 -7.30 -7.84 13.14
N THR A 47 -7.46 -6.64 13.69
CA THR A 47 -8.63 -6.25 14.51
C THR A 47 -9.36 -5.10 13.83
N VAL A 48 -10.59 -5.34 13.41
CA VAL A 48 -11.50 -4.35 12.82
C VAL A 48 -12.36 -3.74 13.92
N ARG A 49 -12.35 -2.40 14.03
CA ARG A 49 -13.18 -1.62 14.96
C ARG A 49 -14.17 -0.77 14.15
N PRO A 50 -15.43 -1.17 14.08
CA PRO A 50 -16.48 -0.41 13.40
C PRO A 50 -16.76 0.93 14.08
N ALA A 51 -17.26 1.91 13.29
CA ALA A 51 -17.60 3.25 13.79
C ALA A 51 -18.91 3.30 14.58
N ASP A 52 -19.78 2.31 14.39
CA ASP A 52 -21.10 2.23 15.04
C ASP A 52 -21.05 1.73 16.50
N GLY A 53 -19.86 1.53 17.05
CA GLY A 53 -19.65 1.04 18.41
C GLY A 53 -19.90 -0.45 18.58
N SER A 54 -20.14 -1.20 17.51
CA SER A 54 -20.25 -2.67 17.59
C SER A 54 -18.92 -3.29 18.00
N ALA A 55 -18.98 -4.51 18.54
CA ALA A 55 -17.81 -5.20 19.08
C ALA A 55 -16.71 -5.36 18.02
N PRO A 56 -15.43 -5.13 18.38
CA PRO A 56 -14.31 -5.40 17.49
C PRO A 56 -14.28 -6.85 17.04
N ARG A 57 -13.85 -7.08 15.81
CA ARG A 57 -13.68 -8.42 15.23
C ARG A 57 -12.21 -8.67 14.96
N THR A 58 -11.68 -9.78 15.46
CA THR A 58 -10.29 -10.15 15.32
C THR A 58 -10.14 -11.35 14.40
N PHE A 59 -9.12 -11.32 13.56
CA PHE A 59 -8.80 -12.31 12.55
C PHE A 59 -7.33 -12.70 12.66
N SER A 60 -7.03 -14.00 12.56
CA SER A 60 -5.66 -14.48 12.34
C SER A 60 -5.42 -14.63 10.86
N VAL A 61 -4.30 -14.12 10.39
CA VAL A 61 -3.98 -13.98 8.97
C VAL A 61 -2.57 -14.49 8.68
N LEU A 62 -2.43 -15.25 7.59
CA LEU A 62 -1.14 -15.56 6.97
C LEU A 62 -0.97 -14.71 5.72
N SER A 63 0.23 -14.19 5.51
CA SER A 63 0.61 -13.50 4.28
C SER A 63 1.82 -14.19 3.66
N TYR A 64 1.82 -14.27 2.34
CA TYR A 64 2.92 -14.77 1.52
C TYR A 64 3.16 -13.75 0.42
N GLU A 65 4.39 -13.33 0.27
CA GLU A 65 4.79 -12.33 -0.71
C GLU A 65 6.01 -12.82 -1.47
N ARG A 66 6.14 -12.44 -2.73
CA ARG A 66 7.32 -12.75 -3.55
C ARG A 66 7.60 -11.62 -4.51
N SER A 67 8.84 -11.14 -4.55
CA SER A 67 9.30 -10.19 -5.56
C SER A 67 9.49 -10.86 -6.92
N GLY A 68 9.19 -10.12 -8.00
CA GLY A 68 9.35 -10.57 -9.37
C GLY A 68 8.14 -10.23 -10.23
N ALA A 69 7.80 -11.04 -11.21
CA ALA A 69 6.75 -10.76 -12.17
C ALA A 69 5.39 -10.47 -11.51
N GLY A 70 5.06 -9.17 -11.38
CA GLY A 70 3.82 -8.69 -10.78
C GLY A 70 3.79 -8.77 -9.25
N ASP A 71 4.94 -8.94 -8.58
CA ASP A 71 5.09 -8.94 -7.11
C ASP A 71 3.89 -9.58 -6.38
N PRO A 72 3.65 -10.90 -6.59
CA PRO A 72 2.45 -11.53 -6.10
C PRO A 72 2.42 -11.59 -4.57
N SER A 73 1.24 -11.29 -4.00
CA SER A 73 0.95 -11.43 -2.58
C SER A 73 -0.31 -12.27 -2.37
N LEU A 74 -0.27 -13.18 -1.40
CA LEU A 74 -1.40 -14.01 -0.98
C LEU A 74 -1.68 -13.77 0.49
N ILE A 75 -2.90 -13.39 0.82
CA ILE A 75 -3.41 -13.26 2.17
C ILE A 75 -4.42 -14.37 2.41
N GLU A 76 -4.26 -15.13 3.50
CA GLU A 76 -5.16 -16.20 3.91
C GLU A 76 -5.68 -15.94 5.33
N PHE A 77 -7.00 -15.92 5.49
CA PHE A 77 -7.64 -15.83 6.79
C PHE A 77 -7.77 -17.23 7.40
N VAL A 78 -7.17 -17.44 8.58
CA VAL A 78 -7.15 -18.75 9.25
C VAL A 78 -8.10 -18.82 10.45
N GLU A 79 -8.47 -17.68 11.02
CA GLU A 79 -9.45 -17.56 12.09
C GLU A 79 -10.22 -16.24 11.96
N PRO A 80 -11.46 -16.17 12.47
CA PRO A 80 -12.31 -17.23 13.01
C PRO A 80 -12.91 -18.16 11.94
N ARG A 81 -13.63 -19.19 12.36
CA ARG A 81 -14.24 -20.20 11.46
C ARG A 81 -15.09 -19.58 10.33
N SER A 82 -15.75 -18.45 10.60
CA SER A 82 -16.61 -17.75 9.61
C SER A 82 -15.89 -17.27 8.35
N VAL A 83 -14.57 -17.05 8.43
CA VAL A 83 -13.74 -16.59 7.29
C VAL A 83 -12.58 -17.54 7.00
N ARG A 84 -12.45 -18.64 7.74
CA ARG A 84 -11.33 -19.57 7.57
C ARG A 84 -11.25 -20.08 6.14
N GLY A 85 -10.06 -19.94 5.52
CA GLY A 85 -9.80 -20.31 4.15
C GLY A 85 -10.19 -19.26 3.12
N LEU A 86 -10.69 -18.08 3.53
CA LEU A 86 -10.81 -16.93 2.64
C LEU A 86 -9.39 -16.53 2.21
N ARG A 87 -9.16 -16.46 0.90
CA ARG A 87 -7.85 -16.11 0.32
C ARG A 87 -7.99 -14.95 -0.63
N ILE A 88 -7.01 -14.05 -0.59
CA ILE A 88 -6.89 -12.91 -1.49
C ILE A 88 -5.52 -13.00 -2.14
N LEU A 89 -5.49 -13.14 -3.45
CA LEU A 89 -4.27 -13.07 -4.25
C LEU A 89 -4.26 -11.77 -5.01
N SER A 90 -3.16 -11.03 -4.91
CA SER A 90 -2.86 -9.89 -5.77
C SER A 90 -1.62 -10.21 -6.60
N LYS A 91 -1.62 -9.81 -7.89
CA LYS A 91 -0.49 -9.98 -8.81
C LYS A 91 -0.54 -8.91 -9.89
N GLY A 92 0.40 -7.98 -9.84
CA GLY A 92 0.31 -6.76 -10.63
C GLY A 92 -1.00 -6.01 -10.31
N SER A 93 -1.69 -5.56 -11.33
CA SER A 93 -2.98 -4.88 -11.19
C SER A 93 -4.18 -5.81 -10.97
N ASP A 94 -3.98 -7.12 -10.96
CA ASP A 94 -5.05 -8.10 -10.80
C ASP A 94 -5.19 -8.60 -9.37
N SER A 95 -6.44 -8.79 -8.92
CA SER A 95 -6.77 -9.38 -7.62
C SER A 95 -7.84 -10.45 -7.77
N TRP A 96 -7.68 -11.54 -7.02
CA TRP A 96 -8.66 -12.65 -6.95
C TRP A 96 -8.99 -12.96 -5.52
N VAL A 97 -10.23 -13.34 -5.27
CA VAL A 97 -10.71 -13.78 -3.95
C VAL A 97 -11.31 -15.15 -4.08
N PHE A 98 -10.84 -16.08 -3.26
CA PHE A 98 -11.46 -17.38 -3.05
C PHE A 98 -12.38 -17.33 -1.83
N PHE A 99 -13.64 -17.70 -2.02
CA PHE A 99 -14.66 -17.79 -0.98
C PHE A 99 -14.89 -19.25 -0.58
N PRO A 100 -14.39 -19.70 0.58
CA PRO A 100 -14.49 -21.10 0.99
C PRO A 100 -15.93 -21.57 1.19
N SER A 101 -16.85 -20.66 1.56
CA SER A 101 -18.27 -20.98 1.74
C SER A 101 -18.99 -21.41 0.46
N THR A 102 -18.47 -21.01 -0.71
CA THR A 102 -19.05 -21.32 -2.03
C THR A 102 -18.11 -22.11 -2.94
N GLY A 103 -16.85 -22.27 -2.55
CA GLY A 103 -15.79 -22.86 -3.38
C GLY A 103 -15.45 -22.04 -4.64
N ARG A 104 -15.82 -20.75 -4.69
CA ARG A 104 -15.68 -19.92 -5.89
C ARG A 104 -14.50 -18.98 -5.80
N VAL A 105 -13.77 -18.86 -6.90
CA VAL A 105 -12.79 -17.80 -7.14
C VAL A 105 -13.45 -16.68 -7.94
N ARG A 106 -13.27 -15.43 -7.49
CA ARG A 106 -13.74 -14.24 -8.20
C ARG A 106 -12.58 -13.29 -8.45
N LYS A 107 -12.45 -12.81 -9.69
CA LYS A 107 -11.55 -11.70 -10.01
C LYS A 107 -12.21 -10.40 -9.55
N ILE A 108 -11.47 -9.59 -8.81
CA ILE A 108 -11.88 -8.26 -8.37
C ILE A 108 -11.25 -7.25 -9.34
N ALA A 109 -12.08 -6.48 -10.01
CA ALA A 109 -11.63 -5.56 -11.06
C ALA A 109 -12.28 -4.18 -10.94
N GLY A 110 -11.64 -3.17 -11.57
CA GLY A 110 -12.15 -1.81 -11.64
C GLY A 110 -12.45 -1.20 -10.28
N SER A 111 -13.55 -0.49 -10.15
CA SER A 111 -13.96 0.20 -8.92
C SER A 111 -14.19 -0.71 -7.70
N SER A 112 -14.39 -2.02 -7.91
CA SER A 112 -14.55 -2.98 -6.82
C SER A 112 -13.28 -3.16 -5.99
N ARG A 113 -12.09 -2.87 -6.54
CA ARG A 113 -10.80 -2.96 -5.84
C ARG A 113 -10.70 -1.97 -4.67
N SER A 114 -11.34 -0.81 -4.78
CA SER A 114 -11.39 0.18 -3.70
C SER A 114 -12.37 -0.16 -2.57
N GLY A 115 -13.11 -1.26 -2.68
CA GLY A 115 -14.02 -1.76 -1.66
C GLY A 115 -13.32 -2.51 -0.54
N SER A 116 -13.96 -2.57 0.64
CA SER A 116 -13.50 -3.40 1.77
C SER A 116 -13.61 -4.89 1.43
N VAL A 117 -12.77 -5.70 2.07
CA VAL A 117 -12.76 -7.16 1.88
C VAL A 117 -14.08 -7.78 2.29
N GLN A 118 -14.75 -8.45 1.35
CA GLN A 118 -16.04 -9.09 1.58
C GLN A 118 -15.92 -10.18 2.65
N GLY A 119 -16.79 -10.15 3.67
CA GLY A 119 -16.80 -11.07 4.80
C GLY A 119 -15.92 -10.63 5.97
N VAL A 120 -14.90 -9.81 5.73
CA VAL A 120 -14.00 -9.25 6.75
C VAL A 120 -14.42 -7.82 7.08
N GLY A 121 -14.64 -6.99 6.06
CA GLY A 121 -14.85 -5.57 6.22
C GLY A 121 -13.56 -4.84 6.58
N GLY A 122 -13.69 -3.79 7.42
CA GLY A 122 -12.53 -3.00 7.85
C GLY A 122 -12.19 -1.89 6.87
N ASP A 123 -11.02 -1.28 7.08
CA ASP A 123 -10.60 -0.06 6.40
C ASP A 123 -9.57 -0.30 5.30
N PHE A 124 -9.01 -1.51 5.22
CA PHE A 124 -8.20 -1.94 4.09
C PHE A 124 -9.11 -2.34 2.93
N SER A 125 -8.84 -1.78 1.75
CA SER A 125 -9.44 -2.19 0.49
C SER A 125 -8.61 -3.30 -0.17
N TYR A 126 -9.11 -3.90 -1.24
CA TYR A 126 -8.32 -4.84 -2.04
C TYR A 126 -7.08 -4.17 -2.64
N ASP A 127 -7.16 -2.87 -3.00
CA ASP A 127 -6.02 -2.09 -3.47
C ASP A 127 -4.93 -1.97 -2.38
N ASP A 128 -5.32 -1.77 -1.11
CA ASP A 128 -4.37 -1.63 0.00
C ASP A 128 -3.64 -2.95 0.33
N LEU A 129 -4.19 -4.09 -0.08
CA LEU A 129 -3.62 -5.41 0.16
C LEU A 129 -2.73 -5.91 -1.00
N GLY A 130 -2.69 -5.16 -2.09
CA GLY A 130 -2.01 -5.58 -3.32
C GLY A 130 -0.49 -5.51 -3.26
N GLY A 131 0.08 -4.76 -2.35
CA GLY A 131 1.50 -4.42 -2.39
C GLY A 131 1.81 -3.48 -3.56
N GLY A 132 3.07 -3.12 -3.72
CA GLY A 132 3.58 -2.22 -4.75
C GLY A 132 4.61 -1.27 -4.17
N ALA A 133 5.53 -0.78 -5.01
CA ALA A 133 6.49 0.23 -4.63
C ALA A 133 5.85 1.62 -4.77
N TRP A 134 5.91 2.43 -3.74
CA TRP A 134 5.31 3.76 -3.77
C TRP A 134 5.99 4.67 -4.80
N ALA A 135 7.30 4.49 -4.99
CA ALA A 135 8.07 5.26 -5.96
C ALA A 135 7.73 4.94 -7.42
N ASP A 136 7.07 3.80 -7.70
CA ASP A 136 6.63 3.41 -9.04
C ASP A 136 5.24 4.00 -9.36
N ASP A 137 4.40 4.18 -8.33
CA ASP A 137 3.02 4.66 -8.48
C ASP A 137 2.88 6.18 -8.38
N TYR A 138 3.84 6.85 -7.70
CA TYR A 138 3.74 8.27 -7.36
C TYR A 138 5.06 9.01 -7.60
N GLU A 139 4.94 10.28 -8.01
CA GLU A 139 6.02 11.25 -7.97
C GLU A 139 5.99 12.00 -6.65
N PHE A 140 7.11 11.97 -5.91
CA PHE A 140 7.23 12.58 -4.58
C PHE A 140 8.09 13.83 -4.57
N ARG A 141 7.71 14.77 -3.68
CA ARG A 141 8.53 15.90 -3.27
C ARG A 141 8.60 15.99 -1.76
N VAL A 142 9.69 16.54 -1.23
CA VAL A 142 9.80 16.93 0.18
C VAL A 142 9.02 18.23 0.38
N VAL A 143 8.04 18.24 1.28
CA VAL A 143 7.26 19.43 1.60
C VAL A 143 7.76 20.12 2.86
N SER A 144 8.29 19.35 3.80
CA SER A 144 8.99 19.84 4.98
C SER A 144 9.90 18.77 5.56
N GLU A 145 10.86 19.17 6.39
CA GLU A 145 11.71 18.27 7.16
C GLU A 145 12.17 18.95 8.45
N ASP A 146 12.34 18.14 9.48
CA ASP A 146 13.02 18.50 10.72
C ASP A 146 14.26 17.62 10.95
N GLU A 147 14.81 17.58 12.15
CA GLU A 147 15.99 16.75 12.48
C GLU A 147 15.72 15.24 12.38
N SER A 148 14.48 14.81 12.56
CA SER A 148 14.08 13.39 12.71
C SER A 148 13.21 12.85 11.59
N VAL A 149 12.47 13.69 10.86
CA VAL A 149 11.43 13.28 9.92
C VAL A 149 11.52 14.04 8.61
N TRP A 150 11.29 13.32 7.50
CA TRP A 150 10.88 13.92 6.24
C TRP A 150 9.36 13.86 6.09
N GLU A 151 8.76 14.97 5.65
CA GLU A 151 7.37 15.02 5.20
C GLU A 151 7.34 15.13 3.68
N LEU A 152 6.70 14.17 3.03
CA LEU A 152 6.66 14.09 1.58
C LEU A 152 5.21 14.13 1.10
N GLU A 153 5.02 14.65 -0.10
CA GLU A 153 3.75 14.59 -0.82
C GLU A 153 3.97 13.94 -2.17
N GLY A 154 3.17 12.90 -2.47
CA GLY A 154 3.18 12.15 -3.70
C GLY A 154 1.92 12.39 -4.52
N LYS A 155 2.08 12.58 -5.82
CA LYS A 155 1.00 12.61 -6.81
C LYS A 155 1.06 11.38 -7.69
N ARG A 156 -0.10 10.81 -7.98
CA ARG A 156 -0.23 9.65 -8.84
C ARG A 156 0.36 9.87 -10.22
N THR A 157 1.15 8.90 -10.67
CA THR A 157 1.67 8.79 -12.04
C THR A 157 1.19 7.52 -12.72
N ALA A 158 1.08 6.41 -11.97
CA ALA A 158 0.55 5.16 -12.50
C ALA A 158 -0.99 5.23 -12.64
N GLU A 159 -1.52 4.72 -13.75
CA GLU A 159 -2.96 4.74 -14.04
C GLU A 159 -3.77 3.91 -13.03
N ASP A 160 -3.20 2.81 -12.56
CA ASP A 160 -3.82 1.85 -11.63
C ASP A 160 -3.46 2.09 -10.16
N ALA A 161 -2.73 3.17 -9.84
CA ALA A 161 -2.44 3.54 -8.46
C ALA A 161 -3.73 3.75 -7.64
N ALA A 162 -3.71 3.24 -6.41
CA ALA A 162 -4.89 3.16 -5.55
C ALA A 162 -5.49 4.53 -5.16
N TYR A 163 -4.66 5.57 -5.09
CA TYR A 163 -5.01 6.89 -4.59
C TYR A 163 -4.53 7.99 -5.55
N ASP A 164 -5.20 9.16 -5.50
CA ASP A 164 -4.81 10.30 -6.34
C ASP A 164 -3.60 11.04 -5.76
N SER A 165 -3.47 11.05 -4.42
CA SER A 165 -2.33 11.61 -3.71
C SER A 165 -2.05 10.87 -2.41
N VAL A 166 -0.79 10.88 -2.01
CA VAL A 166 -0.30 10.29 -0.76
C VAL A 166 0.60 11.29 -0.06
N LYS A 167 0.45 11.43 1.27
CA LYS A 167 1.45 12.08 2.12
C LYS A 167 2.17 11.04 2.93
N LEU A 168 3.49 11.15 3.05
CA LEU A 168 4.32 10.27 3.85
C LEU A 168 5.09 11.06 4.89
N ARG A 169 5.15 10.51 6.11
CA ARG A 169 6.12 10.88 7.12
C ARG A 169 7.11 9.73 7.26
N VAL A 170 8.38 10.00 7.03
CA VAL A 170 9.45 9.00 7.02
C VAL A 170 10.48 9.34 8.09
N ASP A 171 10.79 8.39 8.96
CA ASP A 171 11.84 8.52 9.97
C ASP A 171 13.22 8.56 9.30
N LYS A 172 14.02 9.59 9.62
CA LYS A 172 15.34 9.79 9.01
C LYS A 172 16.39 8.76 9.44
N LYS A 173 16.24 8.20 10.62
CA LYS A 173 17.18 7.22 11.17
C LYS A 173 16.88 5.81 10.70
N LEU A 174 15.60 5.44 10.69
CA LEU A 174 15.15 4.12 10.26
C LEU A 174 14.98 4.03 8.74
N GLU A 175 14.77 5.17 8.07
CA GLU A 175 14.37 5.27 6.66
C GLU A 175 13.08 4.46 6.37
N LEU A 176 12.18 4.40 7.36
CA LEU A 176 10.91 3.69 7.28
C LEU A 176 9.73 4.65 7.49
N PRO A 177 8.55 4.34 6.96
CA PRO A 177 7.37 5.18 7.11
C PRO A 177 6.87 5.17 8.56
N LEU A 178 6.42 6.33 9.04
CA LEU A 178 5.72 6.50 10.30
C LEU A 178 4.22 6.70 10.09
N LEU A 179 3.85 7.38 9.00
CA LEU A 179 2.46 7.68 8.65
C LEU A 179 2.33 7.82 7.14
N ALA A 180 1.27 7.24 6.60
CA ALA A 180 0.78 7.51 5.25
C ALA A 180 -0.64 8.07 5.32
N SER A 181 -0.92 9.17 4.63
CA SER A 181 -2.27 9.71 4.47
C SER A 181 -2.68 9.62 3.01
N PHE A 182 -3.87 9.14 2.74
CA PHE A 182 -4.35 8.80 1.40
C PHE A 182 -5.53 9.66 0.99
N ALA A 183 -5.45 10.21 -0.22
CA ALA A 183 -6.50 11.06 -0.79
C ALA A 183 -7.10 10.46 -2.07
N LYS A 184 -8.41 10.64 -2.23
CA LYS A 184 -9.12 10.48 -3.51
C LYS A 184 -9.98 11.73 -3.73
N GLU A 185 -9.98 12.27 -4.95
CA GLU A 185 -10.80 13.45 -5.31
C GLU A 185 -12.27 13.20 -5.04
N LYS A 186 -12.78 12.01 -5.42
CA LYS A 186 -14.16 11.59 -5.15
C LYS A 186 -14.52 11.53 -3.67
N GLU A 187 -13.51 11.45 -2.81
CA GLU A 187 -13.66 11.46 -1.35
C GLU A 187 -13.47 12.86 -0.75
N GLY A 188 -13.23 13.89 -1.56
CA GLY A 188 -13.00 15.26 -1.10
C GLY A 188 -11.64 15.47 -0.44
N GLY A 189 -10.65 14.67 -0.76
CA GLY A 189 -9.28 14.78 -0.26
C GLY A 189 -8.83 13.62 0.62
N TYR A 190 -8.00 13.91 1.63
CA TYR A 190 -7.44 12.91 2.54
C TYR A 190 -8.52 12.33 3.46
N TYR A 191 -8.71 11.03 3.41
CA TYR A 191 -9.77 10.34 4.14
C TYR A 191 -9.34 9.05 4.85
N LYS A 192 -8.15 8.54 4.55
CA LYS A 192 -7.54 7.42 5.27
C LYS A 192 -6.15 7.78 5.76
N GLU A 193 -5.76 7.21 6.89
CA GLU A 193 -4.42 7.28 7.45
C GLU A 193 -3.95 5.89 7.88
N LEU A 194 -2.73 5.54 7.53
CA LEU A 194 -2.05 4.33 7.96
C LEU A 194 -0.83 4.72 8.77
N SER A 195 -0.86 4.48 10.09
CA SER A 195 0.29 4.67 10.96
C SER A 195 1.07 3.37 11.12
N PHE A 196 2.40 3.51 11.18
CA PHE A 196 3.36 2.44 11.36
C PHE A 196 4.09 2.65 12.68
N SER A 197 4.05 1.67 13.56
CA SER A 197 4.62 1.79 14.91
C SER A 197 5.22 0.49 15.42
N ALA A 198 5.82 0.54 16.63
CA ALA A 198 6.45 -0.60 17.27
C ALA A 198 7.49 -1.30 16.37
N HIS A 199 8.30 -0.51 15.65
CA HIS A 199 9.35 -1.03 14.79
C HIS A 199 10.28 -1.95 15.55
N ARG A 200 10.53 -3.14 15.01
CA ARG A 200 11.43 -4.13 15.60
C ARG A 200 12.07 -5.02 14.53
N ASP A 201 13.09 -5.74 14.94
CA ASP A 201 13.76 -6.72 14.08
C ASP A 201 12.93 -8.00 13.92
N PHE A 202 12.82 -8.44 12.67
CA PHE A 202 12.27 -9.73 12.29
C PHE A 202 13.30 -10.45 11.41
N GLY A 203 14.22 -11.17 12.04
CA GLY A 203 15.22 -11.95 11.31
C GLY A 203 16.19 -11.10 10.49
N GLY A 204 16.68 -10.00 11.06
CA GLY A 204 17.63 -9.08 10.43
C GLY A 204 16.99 -7.98 9.59
N ARG A 205 15.66 -7.88 9.57
CA ARG A 205 14.91 -6.81 8.86
C ARG A 205 14.01 -6.06 9.82
N THR A 206 14.22 -4.75 9.95
CA THR A 206 13.32 -3.90 10.74
C THR A 206 12.00 -3.72 10.00
N ARG A 207 10.88 -3.94 10.71
CA ARG A 207 9.52 -3.74 10.22
C ARG A 207 8.66 -3.10 11.30
N ALA A 208 7.62 -2.36 10.89
CA ALA A 208 6.56 -1.96 11.80
C ALA A 208 5.83 -3.22 12.30
N ALA A 209 5.78 -3.42 13.62
CA ALA A 209 5.02 -4.51 14.19
C ALA A 209 3.53 -4.17 14.34
N GLU A 210 3.15 -2.90 14.28
CA GLU A 210 1.78 -2.43 14.32
C GLU A 210 1.50 -1.47 13.17
N MET A 211 0.41 -1.73 12.45
CA MET A 211 -0.10 -0.92 11.35
C MET A 211 -1.57 -0.60 11.64
N LEU A 212 -1.90 0.68 11.84
CA LEU A 212 -3.27 1.11 12.16
C LEU A 212 -3.82 1.95 11.01
N MET A 213 -4.74 1.37 10.24
CA MET A 213 -5.52 2.09 9.24
C MET A 213 -6.73 2.74 9.90
N LYS A 214 -6.89 4.04 9.72
CA LYS A 214 -8.07 4.82 10.13
C LYS A 214 -8.82 5.33 8.90
N ASN A 215 -10.13 5.21 8.91
CA ASN A 215 -10.98 5.91 7.96
C ASN A 215 -11.56 7.15 8.65
N LEU A 216 -11.03 8.32 8.31
CA LEU A 216 -11.38 9.59 8.97
C LEU A 216 -12.82 10.01 8.74
N LYS A 217 -13.40 9.59 7.61
CA LYS A 217 -14.82 9.89 7.29
C LYS A 217 -15.78 8.96 7.99
N LYS A 218 -15.46 7.68 8.05
CA LYS A 218 -16.30 6.67 8.71
C LYS A 218 -16.13 6.67 10.22
N GLY A 219 -14.97 7.09 10.73
CA GLY A 219 -14.60 6.97 12.15
C GLY A 219 -14.27 5.53 12.58
N SER A 220 -14.05 4.62 11.61
CA SER A 220 -13.64 3.24 11.85
C SER A 220 -12.12 3.09 11.83
N SER A 221 -11.61 1.98 12.37
CA SER A 221 -10.20 1.65 12.29
C SER A 221 -9.94 0.15 12.19
N THR A 222 -8.80 -0.20 11.58
CA THR A 222 -8.33 -1.58 11.48
C THR A 222 -6.87 -1.63 11.88
N LEU A 223 -6.58 -2.35 12.97
CA LEU A 223 -5.23 -2.60 13.47
C LEU A 223 -4.73 -3.94 12.92
N VAL A 224 -3.55 -3.96 12.34
CA VAL A 224 -2.80 -5.16 11.97
C VAL A 224 -1.56 -5.23 12.83
N VAL A 225 -1.36 -6.36 13.52
CA VAL A 225 -0.18 -6.64 14.35
C VAL A 225 0.60 -7.77 13.71
N LEU A 226 1.83 -7.48 13.27
CA LEU A 226 2.78 -8.45 12.75
C LEU A 226 3.35 -9.27 13.93
N LYS A 227 2.99 -10.54 13.99
CA LYS A 227 3.44 -11.45 15.07
C LYS A 227 4.76 -12.11 14.73
N GLN A 228 4.90 -12.59 13.49
CA GLN A 228 6.09 -13.28 12.99
C GLN A 228 6.29 -12.93 11.51
N ALA A 229 7.54 -12.84 11.10
CA ALA A 229 7.91 -12.73 9.69
C ALA A 229 9.19 -13.53 9.43
N ALA A 230 9.23 -14.18 8.28
CA ALA A 230 10.42 -14.87 7.78
C ALA A 230 10.59 -14.48 6.30
N PHE A 231 11.83 -14.22 5.89
CA PHE A 231 12.16 -13.66 4.60
C PHE A 231 13.04 -14.61 3.78
N ASP A 232 13.05 -14.36 2.47
CA ASP A 232 13.92 -15.05 1.50
C ASP A 232 13.73 -16.57 1.51
N LEU A 233 12.49 -17.02 1.76
CA LEU A 233 12.10 -18.43 1.81
C LEU A 233 11.78 -18.95 0.40
N PRO A 234 12.01 -20.25 0.12
CA PRO A 234 11.48 -20.86 -1.09
C PRO A 234 9.95 -20.97 -0.99
N LEU A 235 9.22 -20.17 -1.76
CA LEU A 235 7.77 -20.25 -1.90
C LEU A 235 7.39 -20.92 -3.20
N GLU A 236 6.46 -21.87 -3.16
CA GLU A 236 6.00 -22.59 -4.32
C GLU A 236 5.14 -21.71 -5.24
N ASP A 237 5.30 -21.83 -6.55
CA ASP A 237 4.54 -21.07 -7.55
C ASP A 237 3.03 -21.27 -7.42
N LYS A 238 2.60 -22.45 -6.99
CA LYS A 238 1.19 -22.79 -6.81
C LYS A 238 0.46 -21.90 -5.80
N LEU A 239 1.19 -21.29 -4.84
CA LEU A 239 0.59 -20.36 -3.88
C LEU A 239 0.02 -19.11 -4.57
N PHE A 240 0.61 -18.73 -5.71
CA PHE A 240 0.26 -17.53 -6.45
C PHE A 240 -0.48 -17.83 -7.76
N ASP A 241 -1.15 -18.96 -7.82
CA ASP A 241 -1.96 -19.40 -8.97
C ASP A 241 -3.45 -19.41 -8.58
N PRO A 242 -4.26 -18.45 -9.06
CA PRO A 242 -5.68 -18.37 -8.71
C PRO A 242 -6.50 -19.58 -9.17
N SER A 243 -6.00 -20.36 -10.16
CA SER A 243 -6.65 -21.57 -10.64
C SER A 243 -6.51 -22.76 -9.68
N ARG A 244 -5.72 -22.60 -8.62
CA ARG A 244 -5.43 -23.65 -7.62
C ARG A 244 -5.93 -23.33 -6.22
N PHE A 245 -6.73 -22.27 -6.06
CA PHE A 245 -7.27 -21.89 -4.75
C PHE A 245 -8.25 -22.88 -4.15
N ASP A 246 -8.84 -23.71 -4.96
CA ASP A 246 -9.82 -24.73 -4.60
C ASP A 246 -9.21 -26.13 -4.34
N LYS A 247 -7.87 -26.24 -4.41
CA LYS A 247 -7.13 -27.51 -4.31
C LYS A 247 -6.19 -27.54 -3.12
#